data_b3189d562eaf88d6c50307a29678f1a7
#
_entry.id   b3189d562eaf88d6c50307a29678f1a7
#
_cell.length_a   1.000
_cell.length_b   1.000
_cell.length_c   1.000
_cell.angle_alpha   90.00
_cell.angle_beta   90.00
_cell.angle_gamma   90.00
#
_symmetry.space_group_name_H-M   'P 1'
#
loop_
_entity.id
_entity.type
_entity.pdbx_description
1 polymer ?
#
loop_
_entity_poly.entity_id
_entity_poly.type
_entity_poly.pdbx_seq_one_letter_code
_entity_poly.pdbx_strand_id
1 'polypeptide(L)'
;PPEAYVPYFKRRNVSLVVRLNKKYYDSASFTKQGIDHMDLYFLDGSNPPEHLLARFIQKSEATPGAVAVHCKAGLGRTGCCIGSYVMKHFKFTAEEFIGWARIARPGTIIGPQQHWLKEMQPRMWREGEVMRARLRPLGPAGGDTAGDVPSEIDGKINGLTVDSSTPKRSGGNGRAPMSP
;
A
#
# COMPACT_ATOMS: atom_id res chain seq x y z
N PRO A 1 -23.94 -7.09 2.24
CA PRO A 1 -24.00 -5.84 3.02
C PRO A 1 -22.65 -5.55 3.69
N PRO A 2 -22.33 -4.27 4.02
CA PRO A 2 -21.03 -3.88 4.60
C PRO A 2 -20.74 -4.59 5.93
N GLU A 3 -21.74 -4.86 6.72
CA GLU A 3 -21.64 -5.52 8.02
C GLU A 3 -20.98 -6.91 7.94
N ALA A 4 -21.11 -7.57 6.80
CA ALA A 4 -20.49 -8.89 6.59
C ALA A 4 -18.94 -8.87 6.71
N TYR A 5 -18.32 -7.70 6.49
CA TYR A 5 -16.86 -7.52 6.64
C TYR A 5 -16.42 -7.27 8.09
N VAL A 6 -17.33 -6.87 8.98
CA VAL A 6 -16.99 -6.49 10.36
C VAL A 6 -16.23 -7.59 11.12
N PRO A 7 -16.66 -8.87 11.09
CA PRO A 7 -15.92 -9.92 11.80
C PRO A 7 -14.48 -10.10 11.26
N TYR A 8 -14.30 -9.98 9.95
CA TYR A 8 -12.97 -10.03 9.33
C TYR A 8 -12.13 -8.82 9.73
N PHE A 9 -12.69 -7.61 9.68
CA PHE A 9 -12.00 -6.38 10.03
C PHE A 9 -11.54 -6.39 11.50
N LYS A 10 -12.38 -6.85 12.42
CA LYS A 10 -12.00 -7.00 13.83
C LYS A 10 -10.82 -7.98 14.00
N ARG A 11 -10.86 -9.13 13.34
CA ARG A 11 -9.74 -10.09 13.39
C ARG A 11 -8.42 -9.52 12.82
N ARG A 12 -8.49 -8.57 11.88
CA ARG A 12 -7.32 -7.92 11.27
C ARG A 12 -6.96 -6.58 11.89
N ASN A 13 -7.53 -6.26 13.05
CA ASN A 13 -7.32 -4.99 13.73
C ASN A 13 -7.60 -3.76 12.85
N VAL A 14 -8.58 -3.85 11.95
CA VAL A 14 -9.03 -2.70 11.16
C VAL A 14 -9.83 -1.78 12.06
N SER A 15 -9.35 -0.55 12.26
CA SER A 15 -9.98 0.46 13.10
C SER A 15 -10.54 1.65 12.31
N LEU A 16 -10.24 1.73 11.00
CA LEU A 16 -10.75 2.78 10.13
C LEU A 16 -11.15 2.21 8.76
N VAL A 17 -12.33 2.61 8.27
CA VAL A 17 -12.75 2.42 6.88
C VAL A 17 -12.74 3.76 6.16
N VAL A 18 -12.05 3.85 5.01
CA VAL A 18 -12.02 5.03 4.15
C VAL A 18 -12.76 4.74 2.84
N ARG A 19 -13.84 5.48 2.57
CA ARG A 19 -14.63 5.39 1.36
C ARG A 19 -14.29 6.52 0.39
N LEU A 20 -13.83 6.15 -0.81
CA LEU A 20 -13.42 7.09 -1.86
C LEU A 20 -14.49 7.31 -2.94
N ASN A 21 -15.56 6.51 -2.96
CA ASN A 21 -16.67 6.61 -3.90
C ASN A 21 -17.91 7.24 -3.28
N LYS A 22 -18.96 7.39 -4.08
CA LYS A 22 -20.28 7.86 -3.60
C LYS A 22 -20.81 6.96 -2.49
N LYS A 23 -21.64 7.54 -1.61
CA LYS A 23 -22.31 6.83 -0.52
C LYS A 23 -23.30 5.82 -1.07
N TYR A 24 -23.00 4.53 -0.94
CA TYR A 24 -23.90 3.41 -1.25
C TYR A 24 -24.36 2.65 -0.01
N TYR A 25 -23.77 2.93 1.13
CA TYR A 25 -24.15 2.35 2.42
C TYR A 25 -23.98 3.40 3.52
N ASP A 26 -24.64 3.18 4.66
CA ASP A 26 -24.48 4.06 5.82
C ASP A 26 -23.19 3.72 6.58
N SER A 27 -22.41 4.75 6.95
CA SER A 27 -21.22 4.60 7.79
C SER A 27 -21.51 3.96 9.15
N ALA A 28 -22.77 4.07 9.61
CA ALA A 28 -23.25 3.42 10.83
C ALA A 28 -23.04 1.89 10.82
N SER A 29 -22.98 1.26 9.65
CA SER A 29 -22.61 -0.16 9.49
C SER A 29 -21.27 -0.51 10.12
N PHE A 30 -20.34 0.43 10.19
CA PHE A 30 -19.00 0.27 10.78
C PHE A 30 -18.89 0.98 12.12
N THR A 31 -19.37 2.24 12.24
CA THR A 31 -19.17 3.04 13.46
C THR A 31 -19.90 2.46 14.66
N LYS A 32 -21.11 1.89 14.50
CA LYS A 32 -21.81 1.14 15.55
C LYS A 32 -21.04 -0.10 16.04
N GLN A 33 -20.05 -0.54 15.29
CA GLN A 33 -19.22 -1.71 15.62
C GLN A 33 -17.83 -1.33 16.16
N GLY A 34 -17.60 -0.03 16.43
CA GLY A 34 -16.34 0.50 16.94
C GLY A 34 -15.25 0.61 15.89
N ILE A 35 -15.62 0.64 14.60
CA ILE A 35 -14.69 0.88 13.49
C ILE A 35 -14.98 2.27 12.94
N ASP A 36 -14.02 3.18 12.99
CA ASP A 36 -14.15 4.54 12.45
C ASP A 36 -14.44 4.49 10.93
N HIS A 37 -15.13 5.54 10.45
CA HIS A 37 -15.43 5.68 9.04
C HIS A 37 -15.15 7.11 8.55
N MET A 38 -14.53 7.23 7.36
CA MET A 38 -14.24 8.53 6.74
C MET A 38 -14.60 8.51 5.26
N ASP A 39 -15.31 9.55 4.82
CA ASP A 39 -15.63 9.80 3.42
C ASP A 39 -14.63 10.79 2.80
N LEU A 40 -13.94 10.36 1.74
CA LEU A 40 -13.05 11.17 0.93
C LEU A 40 -13.41 11.02 -0.56
N TYR A 41 -14.61 11.47 -0.90
CA TYR A 41 -15.12 11.30 -2.25
C TYR A 41 -14.36 12.12 -3.28
N PHE A 42 -13.96 11.47 -4.38
CA PHE A 42 -13.53 12.11 -5.63
C PHE A 42 -13.94 11.29 -6.85
N LEU A 43 -13.86 11.90 -8.04
CA LEU A 43 -14.41 11.35 -9.28
C LEU A 43 -13.73 10.03 -9.65
N ASP A 44 -14.50 9.08 -10.20
CA ASP A 44 -13.95 7.81 -10.70
C ASP A 44 -13.03 8.04 -11.88
N GLY A 45 -11.91 7.31 -11.92
CA GLY A 45 -10.88 7.47 -12.94
C GLY A 45 -9.96 8.69 -12.74
N SER A 46 -10.29 9.63 -11.84
CA SER A 46 -9.43 10.77 -11.53
C SER A 46 -8.37 10.45 -10.47
N ASN A 47 -7.43 11.36 -10.33
CA ASN A 47 -6.45 11.34 -9.25
C ASN A 47 -7.02 12.00 -7.98
N PRO A 48 -6.57 11.62 -6.78
CA PRO A 48 -7.04 12.27 -5.56
C PRO A 48 -6.62 13.76 -5.54
N PRO A 49 -7.58 14.68 -5.28
CA PRO A 49 -7.24 16.06 -5.00
C PRO A 49 -6.27 16.17 -3.82
N GLU A 50 -5.38 17.14 -3.87
CA GLU A 50 -4.29 17.28 -2.90
C GLU A 50 -4.78 17.31 -1.44
N HIS A 51 -5.81 18.10 -1.17
CA HIS A 51 -6.38 18.21 0.18
C HIS A 51 -7.02 16.90 0.68
N LEU A 52 -7.58 16.07 -0.24
CA LEU A 52 -8.14 14.76 0.14
C LEU A 52 -7.01 13.74 0.38
N LEU A 53 -5.96 13.78 -0.44
CA LEU A 53 -4.79 12.93 -0.22
C LEU A 53 -4.11 13.26 1.11
N ALA A 54 -3.91 14.53 1.41
CA ALA A 54 -3.32 14.96 2.69
C ALA A 54 -4.17 14.49 3.89
N ARG A 55 -5.50 14.64 3.82
CA ARG A 55 -6.42 14.12 4.86
C ARG A 55 -6.36 12.61 5.00
N PHE A 56 -6.28 11.89 3.87
CA PHE A 56 -6.14 10.44 3.87
C PHE A 56 -4.86 10.01 4.59
N ILE A 57 -3.72 10.58 4.21
CA ILE A 57 -2.42 10.26 4.81
C ILE A 57 -2.43 10.59 6.30
N GLN A 58 -2.83 11.80 6.68
CA GLN A 58 -2.89 12.24 8.08
C GLN A 58 -3.76 11.32 8.95
N LYS A 59 -4.98 10.99 8.47
CA LYS A 59 -5.87 10.11 9.23
C LYS A 59 -5.33 8.68 9.31
N SER A 60 -4.70 8.20 8.26
CA SER A 60 -4.05 6.88 8.26
C SER A 60 -2.88 6.82 9.25
N GLU A 61 -2.07 7.87 9.32
CA GLU A 61 -0.96 8.01 10.28
C GLU A 61 -1.43 8.07 11.74
N ALA A 62 -2.58 8.70 11.98
CA ALA A 62 -3.18 8.80 13.32
C ALA A 62 -3.99 7.56 13.74
N THR A 63 -4.20 6.61 12.83
CA THR A 63 -5.01 5.42 13.10
C THR A 63 -4.17 4.35 13.78
N PRO A 64 -4.55 3.86 14.97
CA PRO A 64 -3.72 2.90 15.72
C PRO A 64 -3.76 1.48 15.14
N GLY A 65 -4.74 1.16 14.31
CA GLY A 65 -4.93 -0.14 13.68
C GLY A 65 -4.76 -0.10 12.17
N ALA A 66 -5.18 -1.15 11.50
CA ALA A 66 -5.18 -1.20 10.04
C ALA A 66 -6.29 -0.31 9.45
N VAL A 67 -6.04 0.20 8.25
CA VAL A 67 -6.98 1.04 7.49
C VAL A 67 -7.51 0.26 6.29
N ALA A 68 -8.82 0.08 6.20
CA ALA A 68 -9.48 -0.48 5.04
C ALA A 68 -9.90 0.63 4.08
N VAL A 69 -9.31 0.66 2.89
CA VAL A 69 -9.60 1.70 1.87
C VAL A 69 -10.35 1.07 0.72
N HIS A 70 -11.44 1.70 0.28
CA HIS A 70 -12.16 1.24 -0.88
C HIS A 70 -12.72 2.38 -1.74
N CYS A 71 -12.93 2.10 -3.01
CA CYS A 71 -13.75 2.87 -3.94
C CYS A 71 -14.87 1.97 -4.50
N LYS A 72 -15.28 2.13 -5.75
CA LYS A 72 -16.28 1.24 -6.38
C LYS A 72 -15.67 -0.12 -6.75
N ALA A 73 -14.64 -0.14 -7.60
CA ALA A 73 -13.94 -1.36 -8.03
C ALA A 73 -12.78 -1.75 -7.08
N GLY A 74 -12.29 -0.83 -6.25
CA GLY A 74 -11.15 -1.06 -5.37
C GLY A 74 -9.82 -1.14 -6.12
N LEU A 75 -9.70 -0.50 -7.28
CA LEU A 75 -8.52 -0.57 -8.15
C LEU A 75 -7.80 0.79 -8.25
N GLY A 76 -8.37 1.75 -9.00
CA GLY A 76 -7.72 3.02 -9.33
C GLY A 76 -7.57 3.95 -8.13
N ARG A 77 -8.66 4.60 -7.70
CA ARG A 77 -8.68 5.56 -6.58
C ARG A 77 -8.07 4.97 -5.30
N THR A 78 -8.43 3.75 -4.99
CA THR A 78 -7.88 3.00 -3.85
C THR A 78 -6.37 2.84 -3.97
N GLY A 79 -5.89 2.41 -5.13
CA GLY A 79 -4.46 2.23 -5.37
C GLY A 79 -3.66 3.52 -5.30
N CYS A 80 -4.19 4.65 -5.81
CA CYS A 80 -3.54 5.96 -5.72
C CYS A 80 -3.32 6.38 -4.26
N CYS A 81 -4.33 6.26 -3.42
CA CYS A 81 -4.22 6.62 -2.00
C CYS A 81 -3.24 5.71 -1.25
N ILE A 82 -3.36 4.39 -1.41
CA ILE A 82 -2.46 3.42 -0.76
C ILE A 82 -1.02 3.60 -1.27
N GLY A 83 -0.82 3.77 -2.59
CA GLY A 83 0.51 3.96 -3.18
C GLY A 83 1.21 5.19 -2.65
N SER A 84 0.51 6.31 -2.53
CA SER A 84 1.08 7.53 -1.94
C SER A 84 1.51 7.31 -0.49
N TYR A 85 0.71 6.61 0.32
CA TYR A 85 1.07 6.26 1.69
C TYR A 85 2.31 5.34 1.73
N VAL A 86 2.35 4.30 0.90
CA VAL A 86 3.46 3.34 0.85
C VAL A 86 4.77 4.02 0.40
N MET A 87 4.71 4.87 -0.62
CA MET A 87 5.88 5.65 -1.06
C MET A 87 6.41 6.55 0.06
N LYS A 88 5.52 7.23 0.80
CA LYS A 88 5.91 8.12 1.92
C LYS A 88 6.58 7.36 3.06
N HIS A 89 5.99 6.25 3.48
CA HIS A 89 6.40 5.55 4.71
C HIS A 89 7.47 4.50 4.49
N PHE A 90 7.44 3.81 3.35
CA PHE A 90 8.31 2.67 3.07
C PHE A 90 9.29 2.92 1.93
N LYS A 91 9.31 4.13 1.37
CA LYS A 91 10.24 4.55 0.31
C LYS A 91 10.17 3.72 -0.98
N PHE A 92 9.04 3.06 -1.23
CA PHE A 92 8.79 2.40 -2.51
C PHE A 92 8.86 3.42 -3.66
N THR A 93 9.36 2.99 -4.81
CA THR A 93 9.09 3.68 -6.07
C THR A 93 7.64 3.44 -6.50
N ALA A 94 7.14 4.27 -7.40
CA ALA A 94 5.79 4.08 -7.96
C ALA A 94 5.68 2.73 -8.71
N GLU A 95 6.74 2.37 -9.46
CA GLU A 95 6.80 1.11 -10.20
C GLU A 95 6.80 -0.12 -9.29
N GLU A 96 7.60 -0.12 -8.24
CA GLU A 96 7.62 -1.20 -7.24
C GLU A 96 6.26 -1.37 -6.58
N PHE A 97 5.63 -0.26 -6.18
CA PHE A 97 4.29 -0.32 -5.61
C PHE A 97 3.26 -0.85 -6.59
N ILE A 98 3.26 -0.38 -7.85
CA ILE A 98 2.33 -0.85 -8.88
C ILE A 98 2.52 -2.34 -9.13
N GLY A 99 3.77 -2.81 -9.23
CA GLY A 99 4.08 -4.23 -9.40
C GLY A 99 3.56 -5.07 -8.24
N TRP A 100 3.89 -4.68 -7.02
CA TRP A 100 3.44 -5.34 -5.80
C TRP A 100 1.91 -5.34 -5.66
N ALA A 101 1.28 -4.20 -5.88
CA ALA A 101 -0.17 -4.05 -5.76
C ALA A 101 -0.94 -4.94 -6.76
N ARG A 102 -0.38 -5.16 -7.97
CA ARG A 102 -0.99 -6.03 -9.00
C ARG A 102 -0.84 -7.51 -8.68
N ILE A 103 0.20 -7.91 -7.95
CA ILE A 103 0.31 -9.27 -7.41
C ILE A 103 -0.80 -9.50 -6.37
N ALA A 104 -0.99 -8.55 -5.45
CA ALA A 104 -2.02 -8.64 -4.41
C ALA A 104 -3.46 -8.51 -4.96
N ARG A 105 -3.64 -7.64 -5.95
CA ARG A 105 -4.93 -7.35 -6.59
C ARG A 105 -4.74 -6.98 -8.07
N PRO A 106 -4.91 -7.94 -9.00
CA PRO A 106 -4.76 -7.71 -10.44
C PRO A 106 -5.59 -6.51 -10.92
N GLY A 107 -4.99 -5.68 -11.79
CA GLY A 107 -5.61 -4.48 -12.33
C GLY A 107 -5.55 -3.23 -11.44
N THR A 108 -4.88 -3.29 -10.31
CA THR A 108 -4.66 -2.10 -9.46
C THR A 108 -3.82 -1.05 -10.19
N ILE A 109 -4.21 0.22 -10.05
CA ILE A 109 -3.64 1.41 -10.72
C ILE A 109 -3.84 1.36 -12.23
N ILE A 110 -4.82 2.12 -12.72
CA ILE A 110 -5.29 2.04 -14.09
C ILE A 110 -4.88 3.32 -14.87
N GLY A 111 -4.41 3.12 -16.11
CA GLY A 111 -4.24 4.18 -17.11
C GLY A 111 -3.40 5.37 -16.59
N PRO A 112 -3.90 6.62 -16.71
CA PRO A 112 -3.18 7.83 -16.34
C PRO A 112 -2.77 7.91 -14.87
N GLN A 113 -3.44 7.16 -13.98
CA GLN A 113 -3.10 7.10 -12.56
C GLN A 113 -1.70 6.55 -12.29
N GLN A 114 -1.16 5.74 -13.20
CA GLN A 114 0.22 5.26 -13.13
C GLN A 114 1.22 6.41 -13.27
N HIS A 115 1.01 7.30 -14.24
CA HIS A 115 1.85 8.48 -14.44
C HIS A 115 1.75 9.44 -13.25
N TRP A 116 0.54 9.71 -12.80
CA TRP A 116 0.33 10.55 -11.62
C TRP A 116 1.06 10.01 -10.39
N LEU A 117 1.05 8.69 -10.16
CA LEU A 117 1.74 8.11 -9.02
C LEU A 117 3.28 8.30 -9.13
N LYS A 118 3.84 8.20 -10.34
CA LYS A 118 5.25 8.50 -10.61
C LYS A 118 5.58 9.98 -10.34
N GLU A 119 4.72 10.89 -10.74
CA GLU A 119 4.88 12.33 -10.47
C GLU A 119 4.81 12.64 -8.97
N MET A 120 4.00 11.91 -8.22
CA MET A 120 3.87 12.06 -6.76
C MET A 120 5.05 11.50 -5.98
N GLN A 121 5.82 10.57 -6.52
CA GLN A 121 6.91 9.89 -5.82
C GLN A 121 7.93 10.84 -5.17
N PRO A 122 8.52 11.84 -5.86
CA PRO A 122 9.49 12.74 -5.23
C PRO A 122 8.91 13.51 -4.04
N ARG A 123 7.63 13.89 -4.13
CA ARG A 123 6.92 14.57 -3.05
C ARG A 123 6.72 13.64 -1.85
N MET A 124 6.22 12.44 -2.08
CA MET A 124 5.97 11.46 -1.01
C MET A 124 7.26 11.08 -0.29
N TRP A 125 8.34 10.92 -1.01
CA TRP A 125 9.64 10.64 -0.41
C TRP A 125 10.13 11.79 0.47
N ARG A 126 10.05 13.05 0.00
CA ARG A 126 10.42 14.22 0.81
C ARG A 126 9.57 14.34 2.07
N GLU A 127 8.25 14.18 1.96
CA GLU A 127 7.36 14.20 3.14
C GLU A 127 7.72 13.09 4.13
N GLY A 128 8.07 11.90 3.64
CA GLY A 128 8.53 10.79 4.46
C GLY A 128 9.87 11.06 5.15
N GLU A 129 10.81 11.70 4.47
CA GLU A 129 12.10 12.11 5.06
C GLU A 129 11.92 13.14 6.18
N VAL A 130 11.10 14.16 5.94
CA VAL A 130 10.77 15.17 6.97
C VAL A 130 10.11 14.51 8.19
N MET A 131 9.19 13.60 7.98
CA MET A 131 8.53 12.87 9.06
C MET A 131 9.56 12.06 9.87
N ARG A 132 10.40 11.26 9.21
CA ARG A 132 11.43 10.45 9.87
C ARG A 132 12.46 11.31 10.62
N ALA A 133 12.85 12.46 10.06
CA ALA A 133 13.75 13.40 10.73
C ALA A 133 13.16 13.95 12.04
N ARG A 134 11.84 14.21 12.06
CA ARG A 134 11.15 14.67 13.29
C ARG A 134 11.02 13.57 14.36
N LEU A 135 10.99 12.31 13.94
CA LEU A 135 10.88 11.16 14.85
C LEU A 135 12.23 10.67 15.38
N ARG A 136 13.35 11.14 14.81
CA ARG A 136 14.69 10.81 15.36
C ARG A 136 14.85 11.50 16.70
N PRO A 137 15.16 10.74 17.78
CA PRO A 137 15.52 11.37 19.05
C PRO A 137 16.69 12.32 18.80
N LEU A 138 16.64 13.52 19.39
CA LEU A 138 17.80 14.40 19.49
C LEU A 138 18.82 13.63 20.33
N GLY A 139 19.78 12.98 19.68
CA GLY A 139 20.95 12.41 20.36
C GLY A 139 21.67 13.53 21.11
N PRO A 140 22.38 13.23 22.21
CA PRO A 140 23.16 14.24 22.91
C PRO A 140 24.11 14.93 21.93
N ALA A 141 24.12 16.26 21.94
CA ALA A 141 25.02 17.07 21.14
C ALA A 141 26.46 16.76 21.58
N GLY A 142 27.21 16.07 20.75
CA GLY A 142 28.60 15.77 21.04
C GLY A 142 29.27 14.93 19.96
N GLY A 143 30.17 15.53 19.18
CA GLY A 143 31.26 14.87 18.49
C GLY A 143 31.09 14.68 16.98
N ASP A 144 31.70 15.64 16.24
CA ASP A 144 32.13 15.42 14.87
C ASP A 144 33.06 14.18 14.77
N THR A 145 32.66 13.17 14.10
CA THR A 145 33.59 12.23 13.43
C THR A 145 32.98 11.83 12.09
N ALA A 146 33.66 12.30 11.04
CA ALA A 146 33.49 11.79 9.68
C ALA A 146 33.91 10.32 9.64
N GLY A 147 33.15 9.49 8.90
CA GLY A 147 33.56 8.16 8.49
C GLY A 147 32.66 7.06 9.06
N ASP A 148 31.90 6.53 8.24
CA ASP A 148 31.61 5.16 7.90
C ASP A 148 30.15 4.97 7.51
N VAL A 149 29.98 4.58 6.26
CA VAL A 149 28.74 4.04 5.72
C VAL A 149 28.69 2.57 6.15
N PRO A 150 27.76 2.12 6.99
CA PRO A 150 27.59 0.70 7.22
C PRO A 150 26.87 0.09 6.02
N SER A 151 27.60 -0.61 5.17
CA SER A 151 27.07 -1.68 4.36
C SER A 151 26.82 -2.87 5.28
N GLU A 152 25.57 -3.11 5.64
CA GLU A 152 25.06 -4.43 6.00
C GLU A 152 23.66 -4.25 6.59
N ILE A 153 22.67 -4.46 5.72
CA ILE A 153 21.34 -4.79 6.20
C ILE A 153 21.29 -6.32 6.27
N ASP A 154 21.80 -6.89 7.34
CA ASP A 154 21.53 -8.27 7.69
C ASP A 154 20.22 -8.31 8.50
N GLY A 155 19.14 -8.62 7.77
CA GLY A 155 17.80 -8.70 8.34
C GLY A 155 17.52 -10.08 8.89
N LYS A 156 16.90 -10.20 9.96
CA LYS A 156 16.14 -11.39 10.36
C LYS A 156 14.69 -11.21 9.96
N ILE A 157 14.29 -11.79 8.83
CA ILE A 157 12.90 -12.16 8.59
C ILE A 157 12.74 -13.55 9.16
N ASN A 158 12.24 -13.64 10.39
CA ASN A 158 11.88 -14.91 11.00
C ASN A 158 10.63 -15.49 10.32
N GLY A 159 10.78 -16.64 9.68
CA GLY A 159 9.70 -17.60 9.47
C GLY A 159 9.12 -17.74 8.06
N LEU A 160 9.94 -17.67 6.99
CA LEU A 160 9.56 -18.32 5.72
C LEU A 160 10.74 -19.14 5.19
N THR A 161 10.76 -20.42 5.48
CA THR A 161 11.60 -21.38 4.76
C THR A 161 10.99 -21.60 3.38
N VAL A 162 11.64 -21.07 2.35
CA VAL A 162 11.34 -21.44 0.96
C VAL A 162 12.13 -22.71 0.65
N ASP A 163 11.40 -23.81 0.50
CA ASP A 163 11.96 -25.08 0.05
C ASP A 163 12.38 -24.98 -1.41
N SER A 164 13.68 -25.02 -1.67
CA SER A 164 14.30 -24.92 -2.99
C SER A 164 14.48 -26.30 -3.62
N SER A 165 13.41 -27.06 -3.80
CA SER A 165 13.42 -28.27 -4.60
C SER A 165 12.85 -28.04 -6.00
N THR A 166 13.73 -27.67 -6.91
CA THR A 166 13.43 -27.61 -8.35
C THR A 166 13.39 -29.03 -8.92
N PRO A 167 12.28 -29.49 -9.52
CA PRO A 167 12.27 -30.76 -10.22
C PRO A 167 13.04 -30.64 -11.54
N LYS A 168 14.07 -31.49 -11.69
CA LYS A 168 14.81 -31.66 -12.94
C LYS A 168 13.87 -32.14 -14.05
N ARG A 169 13.74 -31.36 -15.11
CA ARG A 169 13.11 -31.80 -16.36
C ARG A 169 13.98 -32.86 -17.01
N SER A 170 13.49 -34.09 -17.07
CA SER A 170 14.01 -35.12 -17.94
C SER A 170 13.57 -34.85 -19.37
N GLY A 171 14.51 -34.75 -20.29
CA GLY A 171 14.27 -34.66 -21.73
C GLY A 171 13.68 -35.96 -22.25
N GLY A 172 12.53 -35.87 -22.92
CA GLY A 172 11.93 -36.93 -23.71
C GLY A 172 11.70 -36.47 -25.13
N ASN A 173 12.53 -36.89 -26.05
CA ASN A 173 12.36 -36.76 -27.49
C ASN A 173 11.22 -37.65 -27.90
N GLY A 174 10.16 -37.10 -28.46
CA GLY A 174 9.01 -37.83 -29.01
C GLY A 174 8.46 -37.15 -30.26
N ARG A 175 9.05 -37.51 -31.39
CA ARG A 175 8.58 -37.17 -32.74
C ARG A 175 7.29 -37.94 -33.00
N ALA A 176 6.20 -37.29 -33.34
CA ALA A 176 4.96 -37.92 -33.85
C ALA A 176 4.76 -37.55 -35.33
N PRO A 177 4.30 -38.51 -36.21
CA PRO A 177 4.22 -38.30 -37.64
C PRO A 177 2.91 -37.63 -38.07
N MET A 178 3.01 -36.86 -39.16
CA MET A 178 1.85 -36.39 -39.97
C MET A 178 1.25 -37.53 -40.77
N SER A 179 -0.04 -37.56 -40.90
CA SER A 179 -0.79 -38.19 -42.03
C SER A 179 -2.30 -37.90 -41.92
N PRO A 180 -3.06 -38.03 -43.04
CA PRO A 180 -3.16 -37.20 -44.23
C PRO A 180 -4.45 -36.38 -44.23
#